data_7e80bc0d47b526cf07c52d1fc10b05a3
#
_entry.id   7e80bc0d47b526cf07c52d1fc10b05a3
#
_cell.length_a   1.000
_cell.length_b   1.000
_cell.length_c   1.000
_cell.angle_alpha   90.00
_cell.angle_beta   90.00
_cell.angle_gamma   90.00
#
_symmetry.space_group_name_H-M   'P 1'
#
loop_
_entity.id
_entity.type
_entity.pdbx_description
1 polymer ?
#
loop_
_entity_poly.entity_id
_entity_poly.type
_entity_poly.pdbx_seq_one_letter_code
_entity_poly.pdbx_strand_id
1 'polypeptide(L)'
;MNPGVMEKAAERGTWIHNAVENHIKGLIVSPPKDYKGYWDDMPQKLDELLEGGQVLWSEKPFNQPQWNKYVGDDGVGRIHWYDEHKDQGYAGCCDIIYRDSNGQIILGDFKTSLGPYSYKFPSTKIEIEDKLRKALISGVFKLKKTQLQLAAYKLAAERCLDIKIDKTQIIVSTALPEFSVQVFTFGENEIQKHEDQWLELLNKFYTQI
;
A
#
# COMPACT_ATOMS: atom_id res chain seq x y z
N MET A 1 -20.21 12.32 4.35
CA MET A 1 -19.72 11.86 3.02
C MET A 1 -20.86 11.11 2.36
N ASN A 2 -21.09 11.26 1.05
CA ASN A 2 -22.17 10.56 0.35
C ASN A 2 -21.87 9.05 0.29
N PRO A 3 -22.75 8.14 0.78
CA PRO A 3 -22.49 6.70 0.81
C PRO A 3 -22.10 6.10 -0.55
N GLY A 4 -22.74 6.49 -1.63
CA GLY A 4 -22.44 5.99 -2.97
C GLY A 4 -21.07 6.40 -3.52
N VAL A 5 -20.44 7.46 -2.98
CA VAL A 5 -19.06 7.84 -3.36
C VAL A 5 -18.05 6.94 -2.67
N MET A 6 -18.31 6.54 -1.44
CA MET A 6 -17.44 5.62 -0.69
C MET A 6 -17.49 4.21 -1.29
N GLU A 7 -18.69 3.74 -1.64
CA GLU A 7 -18.89 2.43 -2.27
C GLU A 7 -18.11 2.33 -3.60
N LYS A 8 -18.29 3.28 -4.50
CA LYS A 8 -17.54 3.35 -5.77
C LYS A 8 -16.02 3.42 -5.57
N ALA A 9 -15.56 4.09 -4.52
CA ALA A 9 -14.13 4.15 -4.21
C ALA A 9 -13.59 2.80 -3.72
N ALA A 10 -14.38 2.08 -2.91
CA ALA A 10 -14.03 0.74 -2.44
C ALA A 10 -14.04 -0.27 -3.58
N GLU A 11 -15.07 -0.29 -4.42
CA GLU A 11 -15.17 -1.15 -5.61
C GLU A 11 -13.98 -0.95 -6.56
N ARG A 12 -13.63 0.31 -6.84
CA ARG A 12 -12.46 0.63 -7.66
C ARG A 12 -11.17 0.10 -7.02
N GLY A 13 -10.99 0.32 -5.71
CA GLY A 13 -9.84 -0.19 -4.97
C GLY A 13 -9.72 -1.71 -5.11
N THR A 14 -10.77 -2.43 -4.79
CA THR A 14 -10.83 -3.90 -4.91
C THR A 14 -10.52 -4.37 -6.33
N TRP A 15 -11.09 -3.69 -7.34
CA TRP A 15 -10.82 -4.05 -8.73
C TRP A 15 -9.33 -3.88 -9.09
N ILE A 16 -8.70 -2.74 -8.71
CA ILE A 16 -7.28 -2.49 -9.00
C ILE A 16 -6.38 -3.51 -8.29
N HIS A 17 -6.64 -3.86 -7.02
CA HIS A 17 -5.86 -4.87 -6.32
C HIS A 17 -5.96 -6.24 -7.02
N ASN A 18 -7.15 -6.68 -7.40
CA ASN A 18 -7.34 -7.90 -8.18
C ASN A 18 -6.64 -7.84 -9.55
N ALA A 19 -6.66 -6.69 -10.22
CA ALA A 19 -6.02 -6.47 -11.51
C ALA A 19 -4.49 -6.56 -11.41
N VAL A 20 -3.90 -5.94 -10.39
CA VAL A 20 -2.46 -6.04 -10.09
C VAL A 20 -2.07 -7.50 -9.84
N GLU A 21 -2.80 -8.20 -9.00
CA GLU A 21 -2.53 -9.61 -8.70
C GLU A 21 -2.59 -10.49 -9.97
N ASN A 22 -3.61 -10.27 -10.81
CA ASN A 22 -3.74 -11.00 -12.07
C ASN A 22 -2.58 -10.70 -13.03
N HIS A 23 -2.16 -9.43 -13.13
CA HIS A 23 -1.03 -9.02 -13.95
C HIS A 23 0.28 -9.69 -13.48
N ILE A 24 0.55 -9.68 -12.17
CA ILE A 24 1.71 -10.38 -11.57
C ILE A 24 1.72 -11.89 -11.89
N LYS A 25 0.54 -12.50 -12.02
CA LYS A 25 0.39 -13.91 -12.44
C LYS A 25 0.50 -14.13 -13.94
N GLY A 26 0.78 -13.09 -14.72
CA GLY A 26 0.84 -13.16 -16.19
C GLY A 26 -0.52 -13.30 -16.88
N LEU A 27 -1.61 -12.99 -16.18
CA LEU A 27 -2.96 -13.01 -16.76
C LEU A 27 -3.28 -11.71 -17.47
N ILE A 28 -4.04 -11.80 -18.56
CA ILE A 28 -4.51 -10.61 -19.29
C ILE A 28 -5.60 -9.92 -18.47
N VAL A 29 -5.42 -8.62 -18.23
CA VAL A 29 -6.37 -7.77 -17.50
C VAL A 29 -7.01 -6.78 -18.47
N SER A 30 -8.33 -6.79 -18.54
CA SER A 30 -9.12 -5.84 -19.34
C SER A 30 -9.94 -4.94 -18.41
N PRO A 31 -9.59 -3.64 -18.29
CA PRO A 31 -10.27 -2.75 -17.37
C PRO A 31 -11.68 -2.38 -17.85
N PRO A 32 -12.68 -2.29 -16.95
CA PRO A 32 -13.93 -1.61 -17.24
C PRO A 32 -13.66 -0.16 -17.64
N LYS A 33 -14.55 0.42 -18.44
CA LYS A 33 -14.41 1.79 -18.94
C LYS A 33 -14.13 2.82 -17.83
N ASP A 34 -14.81 2.69 -16.70
CA ASP A 34 -14.71 3.61 -15.57
C ASP A 34 -13.38 3.47 -14.79
N TYR A 35 -12.67 2.35 -14.96
CA TYR A 35 -11.39 2.09 -14.29
C TYR A 35 -10.20 2.17 -15.23
N LYS A 36 -10.44 2.36 -16.53
CA LYS A 36 -9.40 2.40 -17.56
C LYS A 36 -8.30 3.40 -17.22
N GLY A 37 -8.65 4.65 -16.89
CA GLY A 37 -7.65 5.68 -16.56
C GLY A 37 -6.81 5.37 -15.30
N TYR A 38 -7.27 4.49 -14.43
CA TYR A 38 -6.50 4.02 -13.27
C TYR A 38 -5.58 2.85 -13.60
N TRP A 39 -5.81 2.16 -14.71
CA TRP A 39 -5.11 0.93 -15.04
C TRP A 39 -4.10 1.09 -16.18
N ASP A 40 -4.34 1.95 -17.15
CA ASP A 40 -3.60 1.99 -18.42
C ASP A 40 -2.06 2.00 -18.27
N ASP A 41 -1.53 2.76 -17.31
CA ASP A 41 -0.08 2.86 -17.08
C ASP A 41 0.42 1.95 -15.95
N MET A 42 -0.49 1.31 -15.21
CA MET A 42 -0.13 0.45 -14.09
C MET A 42 0.65 -0.80 -14.50
N PRO A 43 0.30 -1.53 -15.57
CA PRO A 43 1.04 -2.71 -16.01
C PRO A 43 2.51 -2.40 -16.29
N GLN A 44 2.78 -1.37 -17.08
CA GLN A 44 4.15 -0.96 -17.38
C GLN A 44 4.92 -0.62 -16.09
N LYS A 45 4.30 0.11 -15.17
CA LYS A 45 4.94 0.48 -13.91
C LYS A 45 5.22 -0.73 -13.01
N LEU A 46 4.34 -1.71 -12.98
CA LEU A 46 4.56 -2.97 -12.27
C LEU A 46 5.72 -3.76 -12.88
N ASP A 47 5.77 -3.87 -14.20
CA ASP A 47 6.85 -4.55 -14.91
C ASP A 47 8.20 -3.90 -14.61
N GLU A 48 8.28 -2.55 -14.62
CA GLU A 48 9.48 -1.79 -14.25
C GLU A 48 9.92 -2.06 -12.78
N LEU A 49 8.96 -2.09 -11.83
CA LEU A 49 9.25 -2.32 -10.42
C LEU A 49 9.71 -3.75 -10.13
N LEU A 50 9.22 -4.71 -10.88
CA LEU A 50 9.49 -6.14 -10.69
C LEU A 50 10.55 -6.69 -11.64
N GLU A 51 11.10 -5.87 -12.54
CA GLU A 51 12.11 -6.30 -13.51
C GLU A 51 13.35 -6.87 -12.82
N GLY A 52 13.71 -8.09 -13.16
CA GLY A 52 14.86 -8.81 -12.56
C GLY A 52 14.68 -9.16 -11.09
N GLY A 53 13.50 -8.92 -10.53
CA GLY A 53 13.14 -9.18 -9.15
C GLY A 53 12.32 -10.46 -8.96
N GLN A 54 11.81 -10.62 -7.74
CA GLN A 54 10.97 -11.77 -7.37
C GLN A 54 9.88 -11.33 -6.39
N VAL A 55 8.61 -11.66 -6.70
CA VAL A 55 7.52 -11.50 -5.74
C VAL A 55 7.64 -12.58 -4.65
N LEU A 56 7.73 -12.15 -3.40
CA LEU A 56 7.83 -13.00 -2.22
C LEU A 56 6.48 -13.24 -1.56
N TRP A 57 5.60 -12.25 -1.64
CA TRP A 57 4.26 -12.27 -1.06
C TRP A 57 3.32 -11.37 -1.88
N SER A 58 2.08 -11.79 -2.04
CA SER A 58 0.97 -10.95 -2.52
C SER A 58 -0.26 -11.17 -1.66
N GLU A 59 -1.24 -10.28 -1.74
CA GLU A 59 -2.49 -10.29 -0.94
C GLU A 59 -3.17 -11.67 -0.86
N LYS A 60 -3.05 -12.48 -1.92
CA LYS A 60 -3.44 -13.89 -1.91
C LYS A 60 -2.19 -14.76 -1.84
N PRO A 61 -2.01 -15.53 -0.76
CA PRO A 61 -0.81 -16.33 -0.58
C PRO A 61 -0.61 -17.33 -1.74
N PHE A 62 0.58 -17.31 -2.32
CA PHE A 62 1.02 -18.37 -3.20
C PHE A 62 1.26 -19.61 -2.35
N ASN A 63 0.32 -20.57 -2.31
CA ASN A 63 0.44 -21.95 -1.81
C ASN A 63 1.58 -22.23 -0.82
N GLN A 64 1.80 -21.35 0.16
CA GLN A 64 2.80 -21.57 1.20
C GLN A 64 2.12 -22.08 2.46
N PRO A 65 2.41 -23.31 2.92
CA PRO A 65 1.73 -23.93 4.07
C PRO A 65 1.74 -23.11 5.35
N GLN A 66 2.78 -22.32 5.55
CA GLN A 66 2.92 -21.44 6.72
C GLN A 66 1.89 -20.30 6.76
N TRP A 67 1.30 -19.96 5.61
CA TRP A 67 0.32 -18.86 5.51
C TRP A 67 -1.11 -19.31 5.75
N ASN A 68 -1.41 -20.58 5.59
CA ASN A 68 -2.74 -21.13 5.88
C ASN A 68 -3.16 -20.89 7.35
N LYS A 69 -2.19 -20.67 8.23
CA LYS A 69 -2.44 -20.33 9.63
C LYS A 69 -3.11 -18.96 9.82
N TYR A 70 -2.97 -18.06 8.84
CA TYR A 70 -3.43 -16.67 8.92
C TYR A 70 -4.45 -16.31 7.82
N VAL A 71 -5.00 -17.29 7.14
CA VAL A 71 -6.08 -17.08 6.17
C VAL A 71 -7.39 -16.90 6.92
N GLY A 72 -8.07 -15.78 6.69
CA GLY A 72 -9.40 -15.54 7.23
C GLY A 72 -10.48 -16.34 6.49
N ASP A 73 -11.71 -16.33 7.01
CA ASP A 73 -12.86 -17.04 6.41
C ASP A 73 -13.18 -16.55 4.99
N ASP A 74 -12.76 -15.33 4.64
CA ASP A 74 -12.85 -14.74 3.31
C ASP A 74 -11.76 -15.21 2.33
N GLY A 75 -10.84 -16.08 2.77
CA GLY A 75 -9.73 -16.59 1.97
C GLY A 75 -8.56 -15.62 1.82
N VAL A 76 -8.58 -14.48 2.51
CA VAL A 76 -7.53 -13.47 2.45
C VAL A 76 -6.45 -13.74 3.49
N GLY A 77 -5.19 -13.80 3.05
CA GLY A 77 -4.05 -13.92 3.95
C GLY A 77 -3.84 -12.63 4.75
N ARG A 78 -3.70 -12.75 6.06
CA ARG A 78 -3.47 -11.62 6.96
C ARG A 78 -2.22 -11.83 7.76
N ILE A 79 -1.48 -10.76 7.98
CA ILE A 79 -0.33 -10.74 8.87
C ILE A 79 -0.81 -10.25 10.23
N HIS A 80 -0.55 -11.06 11.25
CA HIS A 80 -0.87 -10.73 12.62
C HIS A 80 0.41 -10.44 13.38
N TRP A 81 0.45 -9.32 14.08
CA TRP A 81 1.49 -9.02 15.04
C TRP A 81 0.91 -9.07 16.45
N TYR A 82 1.63 -9.72 17.35
CA TYR A 82 1.24 -9.82 18.76
C TYR A 82 2.49 -9.80 19.65
N ASP A 83 2.49 -8.91 20.63
CA ASP A 83 3.52 -8.82 21.66
C ASP A 83 3.03 -9.56 22.91
N GLU A 84 3.53 -10.76 23.13
CA GLU A 84 3.15 -11.62 24.26
C GLU A 84 3.47 -10.98 25.62
N HIS A 85 4.51 -10.14 25.69
CA HIS A 85 4.90 -9.47 26.94
C HIS A 85 3.99 -8.31 27.32
N LYS A 86 3.34 -7.70 26.33
CA LYS A 86 2.46 -6.55 26.52
C LYS A 86 0.99 -6.86 26.34
N ASP A 87 0.67 -8.07 25.92
CA ASP A 87 -0.70 -8.47 25.54
C ASP A 87 -1.31 -7.53 24.49
N GLN A 88 -0.51 -7.16 23.52
CA GLN A 88 -0.87 -6.19 22.47
C GLN A 88 -0.68 -6.80 21.09
N GLY A 89 -1.59 -6.53 20.18
CA GLY A 89 -1.47 -7.00 18.81
C GLY A 89 -2.39 -6.29 17.84
N TYR A 90 -2.17 -6.56 16.57
CA TYR A 90 -3.01 -6.08 15.48
C TYR A 90 -2.93 -7.04 14.29
N ALA A 91 -3.88 -6.91 13.37
CA ALA A 91 -3.91 -7.67 12.13
C ALA A 91 -4.03 -6.75 10.94
N GLY A 92 -3.49 -7.15 9.81
CA GLY A 92 -3.57 -6.43 8.55
C GLY A 92 -3.25 -7.33 7.36
N CYS A 93 -3.45 -6.79 6.18
CA CYS A 93 -3.09 -7.42 4.92
C CYS A 93 -2.21 -6.42 4.14
N CYS A 94 -0.97 -6.80 3.83
CA CYS A 94 -0.13 -6.04 2.92
C CYS A 94 -0.36 -6.53 1.49
N ASP A 95 -0.24 -5.62 0.52
CA ASP A 95 -0.59 -5.93 -0.86
C ASP A 95 0.50 -6.75 -1.55
N ILE A 96 1.78 -6.39 -1.35
CA ILE A 96 2.91 -7.06 -1.97
C ILE A 96 4.18 -6.97 -1.13
N ILE A 97 4.97 -8.03 -1.11
CA ILE A 97 6.37 -8.00 -0.71
C ILE A 97 7.18 -8.61 -1.85
N TYR A 98 8.21 -7.91 -2.30
CA TYR A 98 9.03 -8.38 -3.39
C TYR A 98 10.50 -8.05 -3.17
N ARG A 99 11.38 -8.80 -3.83
CA ARG A 99 12.82 -8.52 -3.91
C ARG A 99 13.07 -7.83 -5.24
N ASP A 100 13.74 -6.69 -5.22
CA ASP A 100 14.14 -6.00 -6.45
C ASP A 100 15.40 -6.63 -7.07
N SER A 101 15.81 -6.13 -8.23
CA SER A 101 17.01 -6.59 -8.96
C SER A 101 18.31 -6.38 -8.19
N ASN A 102 18.33 -5.53 -7.16
CA ASN A 102 19.48 -5.28 -6.29
C ASN A 102 19.48 -6.19 -5.04
N GLY A 103 18.50 -7.06 -4.91
CA GLY A 103 18.33 -7.95 -3.77
C GLY A 103 17.64 -7.33 -2.55
N GLN A 104 17.18 -6.06 -2.64
CA GLN A 104 16.49 -5.38 -1.54
C GLN A 104 15.05 -5.89 -1.42
N ILE A 105 14.59 -6.12 -0.20
CA ILE A 105 13.21 -6.54 0.08
C ILE A 105 12.36 -5.30 0.31
N ILE A 106 11.30 -5.18 -0.50
CA ILE A 106 10.41 -4.03 -0.53
C ILE A 106 9.01 -4.47 -0.19
N LEU A 107 8.37 -3.78 0.75
CA LEU A 107 6.96 -3.93 1.06
C LEU A 107 6.19 -2.81 0.37
N GLY A 108 5.25 -3.18 -0.50
CA GLY A 108 4.43 -2.26 -1.29
C GLY A 108 2.95 -2.28 -0.90
N ASP A 109 2.31 -1.13 -1.08
CA ASP A 109 0.88 -0.95 -0.86
C ASP A 109 0.28 -0.14 -2.01
N PHE A 110 -0.78 -0.69 -2.64
CA PHE A 110 -1.46 -0.08 -3.77
C PHE A 110 -2.62 0.79 -3.31
N LYS A 111 -2.70 1.99 -3.86
CA LYS A 111 -3.79 2.92 -3.57
C LYS A 111 -4.42 3.46 -4.84
N THR A 112 -5.74 3.60 -4.84
CA THR A 112 -6.45 4.37 -5.86
C THR A 112 -6.90 5.70 -5.28
N SER A 113 -6.75 6.79 -6.03
CA SER A 113 -7.11 8.12 -5.57
C SER A 113 -7.71 8.97 -6.69
N LEU A 114 -8.65 9.86 -6.35
CA LEU A 114 -9.19 10.86 -7.27
C LEU A 114 -8.21 11.99 -7.58
N GLY A 115 -7.18 12.17 -6.74
CA GLY A 115 -6.15 13.18 -6.91
C GLY A 115 -4.79 12.65 -6.49
N PRO A 116 -3.71 13.33 -6.88
CA PRO A 116 -2.34 12.87 -6.63
C PRO A 116 -1.99 12.88 -5.14
N TYR A 117 -1.07 12.00 -4.75
CA TYR A 117 -0.36 12.10 -3.48
C TYR A 117 0.81 13.07 -3.62
N SER A 118 1.33 13.59 -2.51
CA SER A 118 2.45 14.53 -2.51
C SER A 118 3.26 14.43 -1.22
N TYR A 119 4.58 14.55 -1.34
CA TYR A 119 5.49 14.65 -0.17
C TYR A 119 5.32 15.95 0.60
N LYS A 120 5.01 17.04 -0.11
CA LYS A 120 4.99 18.41 0.42
C LYS A 120 3.70 19.13 0.08
N PHE A 121 3.29 20.02 0.94
CA PHE A 121 2.22 20.96 0.64
C PHE A 121 2.60 21.84 -0.56
N PRO A 122 1.64 22.14 -1.45
CA PRO A 122 1.88 23.01 -2.59
C PRO A 122 2.27 24.43 -2.08
N SER A 123 3.29 25.01 -2.70
CA SER A 123 3.73 26.36 -2.39
C SER A 123 2.61 27.37 -2.66
N THR A 124 2.43 28.32 -1.76
CA THR A 124 1.50 29.47 -1.93
C THR A 124 1.99 30.46 -2.99
N LYS A 125 3.29 30.40 -3.34
CA LYS A 125 3.91 31.28 -4.34
C LYS A 125 3.77 30.79 -5.78
N ILE A 126 3.27 29.55 -5.97
CA ILE A 126 3.07 28.96 -7.30
C ILE A 126 1.59 29.04 -7.62
N GLU A 127 1.27 29.60 -8.79
CA GLU A 127 -0.10 29.62 -9.30
C GLU A 127 -0.45 28.22 -9.82
N ILE A 128 -1.42 27.59 -9.19
CA ILE A 128 -2.00 26.31 -9.61
C ILE A 128 -3.51 26.37 -9.43
N GLU A 129 -4.24 25.62 -10.23
CA GLU A 129 -5.70 25.53 -10.12
C GLU A 129 -6.11 25.13 -8.69
N ASP A 130 -7.11 25.79 -8.12
CA ASP A 130 -7.59 25.53 -6.74
C ASP A 130 -7.99 24.09 -6.49
N LYS A 131 -8.59 23.43 -7.47
CA LYS A 131 -8.97 22.02 -7.39
C LYS A 131 -7.74 21.13 -7.22
N LEU A 132 -6.70 21.37 -8.03
CA LEU A 132 -5.44 20.64 -7.94
C LEU A 132 -4.71 20.94 -6.62
N ARG A 133 -4.71 22.22 -6.18
CA ARG A 133 -4.14 22.61 -4.88
C ARG A 133 -4.79 21.84 -3.72
N LYS A 134 -6.11 21.77 -3.69
CA LYS A 134 -6.86 21.00 -2.67
C LYS A 134 -6.54 19.50 -2.73
N ALA A 135 -6.43 18.96 -3.95
CA ALA A 135 -6.07 17.56 -4.15
C ALA A 135 -4.67 17.25 -3.62
N LEU A 136 -3.67 18.08 -3.91
CA LEU A 136 -2.30 17.95 -3.41
C LEU A 136 -2.22 18.05 -1.89
N ILE A 137 -2.93 19.00 -1.26
CA ILE A 137 -3.02 19.10 0.20
C ILE A 137 -3.59 17.81 0.80
N SER A 138 -4.69 17.32 0.26
CA SER A 138 -5.27 16.04 0.67
C SER A 138 -4.29 14.88 0.47
N GLY A 139 -3.53 14.92 -0.64
CA GLY A 139 -2.52 13.93 -0.98
C GLY A 139 -1.40 13.82 0.04
N VAL A 140 -0.97 14.93 0.64
CA VAL A 140 0.04 14.92 1.72
C VAL A 140 -0.47 14.15 2.94
N PHE A 141 -1.71 14.41 3.37
CA PHE A 141 -2.29 13.71 4.52
C PHE A 141 -2.51 12.22 4.24
N LYS A 142 -2.95 11.87 3.03
CA LYS A 142 -3.11 10.48 2.62
C LYS A 142 -1.77 9.75 2.61
N LEU A 143 -0.71 10.38 2.07
CA LEU A 143 0.63 9.81 2.04
C LEU A 143 1.11 9.47 3.45
N LYS A 144 1.02 10.42 4.39
CA LYS A 144 1.40 10.23 5.80
C LYS A 144 0.62 9.10 6.47
N LYS A 145 -0.70 9.04 6.23
CA LYS A 145 -1.54 7.95 6.77
C LYS A 145 -1.11 6.58 6.24
N THR A 146 -0.81 6.50 4.95
CA THR A 146 -0.37 5.24 4.33
C THR A 146 1.04 4.85 4.78
N GLN A 147 1.96 5.81 5.01
CA GLN A 147 3.26 5.52 5.60
C GLN A 147 3.13 4.86 6.98
N LEU A 148 2.22 5.36 7.81
CA LEU A 148 1.95 4.76 9.13
C LEU A 148 1.38 3.34 9.01
N GLN A 149 0.50 3.10 8.04
CA GLN A 149 -0.02 1.77 7.72
C GLN A 149 1.10 0.81 7.27
N LEU A 150 2.00 1.28 6.40
CA LEU A 150 3.15 0.49 5.94
C LEU A 150 4.11 0.14 7.07
N ALA A 151 4.33 1.05 8.02
CA ALA A 151 5.15 0.77 9.19
C ALA A 151 4.56 -0.36 10.05
N ALA A 152 3.24 -0.35 10.26
CA ALA A 152 2.54 -1.44 10.93
C ALA A 152 2.71 -2.77 10.17
N TYR A 153 2.53 -2.75 8.85
CA TYR A 153 2.68 -3.95 8.02
C TYR A 153 4.12 -4.47 8.01
N LYS A 154 5.11 -3.57 7.98
CA LYS A 154 6.53 -3.96 8.02
C LYS A 154 6.86 -4.69 9.32
N LEU A 155 6.51 -4.11 10.48
CA LEU A 155 6.74 -4.74 11.79
C LEU A 155 6.11 -6.14 11.86
N ALA A 156 4.87 -6.27 11.38
CA ALA A 156 4.18 -7.56 11.36
C ALA A 156 4.82 -8.55 10.39
N ALA A 157 5.17 -8.09 9.18
CA ALA A 157 5.76 -8.93 8.14
C ALA A 157 7.13 -9.45 8.55
N GLU A 158 8.01 -8.60 9.06
CA GLU A 158 9.35 -9.00 9.51
C GLU A 158 9.27 -10.08 10.60
N ARG A 159 8.36 -9.92 11.55
CA ARG A 159 8.17 -10.90 12.62
C ARG A 159 7.54 -12.23 12.13
N CYS A 160 6.51 -12.12 11.27
CA CYS A 160 5.78 -13.32 10.82
C CYS A 160 6.54 -14.12 9.77
N LEU A 161 7.38 -13.45 8.97
CA LEU A 161 8.07 -14.04 7.81
C LEU A 161 9.55 -14.32 8.06
N ASP A 162 10.09 -13.85 9.18
CA ASP A 162 11.54 -13.89 9.47
C ASP A 162 12.38 -13.30 8.32
N ILE A 163 11.94 -12.14 7.83
CA ILE A 163 12.62 -11.38 6.78
C ILE A 163 12.94 -9.97 7.26
N LYS A 164 13.94 -9.34 6.68
CA LYS A 164 14.19 -7.90 6.85
C LYS A 164 13.67 -7.15 5.63
N ILE A 165 12.84 -6.12 5.85
CA ILE A 165 12.32 -5.22 4.81
C ILE A 165 13.22 -3.99 4.75
N ASP A 166 13.86 -3.77 3.60
CA ASP A 166 14.81 -2.67 3.39
C ASP A 166 14.12 -1.35 3.05
N LYS A 167 12.99 -1.42 2.34
CA LYS A 167 12.23 -0.26 1.89
C LYS A 167 10.73 -0.52 1.95
N THR A 168 9.95 0.56 2.03
CA THR A 168 8.51 0.51 1.79
C THR A 168 8.14 1.39 0.60
N GLN A 169 7.07 1.02 -0.10
CA GLN A 169 6.57 1.75 -1.26
C GLN A 169 5.07 1.93 -1.20
N ILE A 170 4.62 3.12 -1.63
CA ILE A 170 3.22 3.41 -1.90
C ILE A 170 3.09 3.62 -3.40
N ILE A 171 2.31 2.78 -4.05
CA ILE A 171 2.03 2.86 -5.49
C ILE A 171 0.60 3.40 -5.64
N VAL A 172 0.47 4.64 -6.11
CA VAL A 172 -0.80 5.35 -6.21
C VAL A 172 -1.24 5.44 -7.66
N SER A 173 -2.42 4.91 -7.95
CA SER A 173 -3.06 5.06 -9.25
C SER A 173 -4.15 6.13 -9.21
N THR A 174 -4.16 6.99 -10.23
CA THR A 174 -5.21 7.99 -10.44
C THR A 174 -5.69 7.97 -11.91
N ALA A 175 -6.87 8.50 -12.17
CA ALA A 175 -7.35 8.71 -13.54
C ALA A 175 -6.85 10.03 -14.16
N LEU A 176 -5.90 10.71 -13.53
CA LEU A 176 -5.30 11.94 -14.04
C LEU A 176 -4.05 11.60 -14.85
N PRO A 177 -3.98 11.89 -16.16
CA PRO A 177 -2.86 11.46 -17.00
C PRO A 177 -1.49 11.94 -16.49
N GLU A 178 -1.42 13.14 -15.92
CA GLU A 178 -0.18 13.69 -15.35
C GLU A 178 0.29 12.98 -14.07
N PHE A 179 -0.58 12.21 -13.43
CA PHE A 179 -0.35 11.51 -12.17
C PHE A 179 -0.90 10.07 -12.22
N SER A 180 -0.92 9.47 -13.39
CA SER A 180 -1.58 8.17 -13.63
C SER A 180 -1.08 7.10 -12.67
N VAL A 181 0.25 6.98 -12.51
CA VAL A 181 0.88 6.14 -11.49
C VAL A 181 2.02 6.88 -10.82
N GLN A 182 1.93 7.02 -9.50
CA GLN A 182 2.97 7.61 -8.67
C GLN A 182 3.57 6.55 -7.75
N VAL A 183 4.89 6.53 -7.61
CA VAL A 183 5.60 5.64 -6.68
C VAL A 183 6.34 6.48 -5.65
N PHE A 184 6.04 6.23 -4.39
CA PHE A 184 6.69 6.86 -3.24
C PHE A 184 7.49 5.79 -2.50
N THR A 185 8.81 5.97 -2.43
CA THR A 185 9.71 5.01 -1.78
C THR A 185 10.31 5.63 -0.53
N PHE A 186 10.32 4.86 0.55
CA PHE A 186 10.83 5.26 1.86
C PHE A 186 11.94 4.32 2.30
N GLY A 187 13.06 4.90 2.73
CA GLY A 187 14.20 4.19 3.29
C GLY A 187 14.10 4.02 4.81
N GLU A 188 15.08 3.32 5.37
CA GLU A 188 15.11 2.87 6.77
C GLU A 188 14.79 4.00 7.78
N ASN A 189 15.44 5.16 7.66
CA ASN A 189 15.24 6.28 8.61
C ASN A 189 13.81 6.84 8.61
N GLU A 190 13.16 6.89 7.43
CA GLU A 190 11.78 7.37 7.30
C GLU A 190 10.80 6.34 7.84
N ILE A 191 11.06 5.07 7.57
CA ILE A 191 10.24 3.95 8.05
C ILE A 191 10.29 3.88 9.57
N GLN A 192 11.50 3.90 10.17
CA GLN A 192 11.70 3.83 11.62
C GLN A 192 10.87 4.89 12.37
N LYS A 193 10.86 6.11 11.87
CA LYS A 193 10.04 7.18 12.46
C LYS A 193 8.54 6.83 12.49
N HIS A 194 8.03 6.16 11.46
CA HIS A 194 6.63 5.77 11.41
C HIS A 194 6.35 4.50 12.22
N GLU A 195 7.33 3.62 12.37
CA GLU A 195 7.25 2.49 13.30
C GLU A 195 7.12 2.96 14.74
N ASP A 196 7.95 3.91 15.16
CA ASP A 196 7.87 4.51 16.49
C ASP A 196 6.51 5.15 16.75
N GLN A 197 5.99 5.88 15.75
CA GLN A 197 4.65 6.48 15.83
C GLN A 197 3.54 5.43 15.91
N TRP A 198 3.67 4.33 15.16
CA TRP A 198 2.69 3.23 15.19
C TRP A 198 2.68 2.55 16.54
N LEU A 199 3.85 2.22 17.10
CA LEU A 199 3.97 1.58 18.41
C LEU A 199 3.44 2.49 19.54
N GLU A 200 3.66 3.80 19.44
CA GLU A 200 3.07 4.76 20.37
C GLU A 200 1.53 4.74 20.31
N LEU A 201 0.95 4.75 19.10
CA LEU A 201 -0.50 4.67 18.93
C LEU A 201 -1.08 3.34 19.42
N LEU A 202 -0.40 2.24 19.15
CA LEU A 202 -0.79 0.92 19.62
C LEU A 202 -0.80 0.87 21.15
N ASN A 203 0.27 1.32 21.78
CA ASN A 203 0.36 1.39 23.25
C ASN A 203 -0.74 2.28 23.84
N LYS A 204 -1.00 3.45 23.22
CA LYS A 204 -2.07 4.36 23.64
C LYS A 204 -3.46 3.71 23.53
N PHE A 205 -3.71 2.94 22.47
CA PHE A 205 -4.97 2.21 22.29
C PHE A 205 -5.19 1.24 23.45
N TYR A 206 -4.19 0.42 23.78
CA TYR A 206 -4.31 -0.59 24.83
C TYR A 206 -4.29 -0.02 26.27
N THR A 207 -3.77 1.18 26.48
CA THR A 207 -3.79 1.84 27.80
C THR A 207 -5.05 2.66 28.07
N GLN A 208 -5.92 2.85 27.06
CA GLN A 208 -7.19 3.58 27.18
C GLN A 208 -8.42 2.64 27.33
N ILE A 209 -8.20 1.34 27.25
CA ILE A 209 -9.21 0.29 27.49
C ILE A 209 -9.10 -0.18 28.93
#